data_99021756afe932b6953cc2b6cde4f369
#
_entry.id   99021756afe932b6953cc2b6cde4f369
#
_cell.length_a   1.000
_cell.length_b   1.000
_cell.length_c   1.000
_cell.angle_alpha   90.00
_cell.angle_beta   90.00
_cell.angle_gamma   90.00
#
_symmetry.space_group_name_H-M   'P 1'
#
loop_
_entity.id
_entity.type
_entity.pdbx_description
1 polymer ?
#
loop_
_entity_poly.entity_id
_entity_poly.type
_entity_poly.pdbx_seq_one_letter_code
_entity_poly.pdbx_strand_id
1 'polypeptide(L)'
;MSRNIPERSHRRAGLVARASRERFHHPDFDARGTQGWKSIEAEGKLPESGWRKEQQWALDMGLPGSESIVDKSIPTFARGELPHFAGINTFLKAPYVENVRDVGKYDAAVIGIPFDSGTTYRPGTRFGPQGIRRISALYTPYNYELGVDLREQMTLCDAGDVFTIPANLEKSFDQITKGVSHVASSGALPIMLGGDHSIGFPCVHGIADVTSKRIGIIHFDRHIDIQEKDLDERMHTTPWYWATNLPNVSATNLVQLGIGGWQVPRYGVAEARKRGTNVLTIADIEQMGLEKAAEIALELAWKDTDAVYISFDVDSLDCGFVPGTGWPEPGGFLPREALKLLGLVTAPGICGLEVVEVSPPYDTSDITALFGVRVVVEALGSMVAHGNLGKHKSIIDKPVSF
;
A
#
# COMPACT_ATOMS: atom_id res chain seq x y z
N MET A 1 -36.39 23.22 -41.72
CA MET A 1 -36.95 22.95 -40.39
C MET A 1 -35.81 22.83 -39.40
N SER A 2 -35.52 23.96 -38.77
CA SER A 2 -34.46 24.07 -37.73
C SER A 2 -35.02 23.58 -36.38
N ARG A 3 -34.35 22.64 -35.74
CA ARG A 3 -34.67 22.26 -34.38
C ARG A 3 -33.57 22.77 -33.42
N ASN A 4 -34.02 23.65 -32.54
CA ASN A 4 -33.25 24.21 -31.42
C ASN A 4 -32.67 23.14 -30.53
N ILE A 5 -31.36 23.23 -30.23
CA ILE A 5 -30.65 22.50 -29.18
C ILE A 5 -30.60 23.43 -27.94
N PRO A 6 -31.05 23.01 -26.77
CA PRO A 6 -31.08 23.89 -25.59
C PRO A 6 -29.67 24.12 -24.99
N GLU A 7 -29.38 25.39 -24.72
CA GLU A 7 -28.24 25.88 -23.94
C GLU A 7 -28.22 25.35 -22.48
N ARG A 8 -27.71 24.15 -22.25
CA ARG A 8 -27.46 23.63 -20.87
C ARG A 8 -26.04 23.18 -20.61
N SER A 9 -25.11 23.30 -21.56
CA SER A 9 -23.75 22.81 -21.40
C SER A 9 -22.73 23.82 -20.83
N HIS A 10 -23.02 25.11 -20.79
CA HIS A 10 -22.05 26.11 -20.33
C HIS A 10 -22.06 26.39 -18.83
N ARG A 11 -23.09 25.97 -18.07
CA ARG A 11 -23.11 26.16 -16.61
C ARG A 11 -22.32 25.09 -15.82
N ARG A 12 -22.10 23.89 -16.39
CA ARG A 12 -21.29 22.84 -15.72
C ARG A 12 -19.79 23.04 -15.86
N ALA A 13 -19.33 23.58 -16.98
CA ALA A 13 -17.90 23.88 -17.17
C ALA A 13 -17.40 25.01 -16.25
N GLY A 14 -18.27 25.98 -15.94
CA GLY A 14 -17.96 27.07 -15.02
C GLY A 14 -17.87 26.66 -13.56
N LEU A 15 -18.60 25.64 -13.14
CA LEU A 15 -18.59 25.12 -11.76
C LEU A 15 -17.36 24.25 -11.50
N VAL A 16 -16.91 23.46 -12.48
CA VAL A 16 -15.68 22.65 -12.38
C VAL A 16 -14.44 23.54 -12.38
N ALA A 17 -14.43 24.62 -13.19
CA ALA A 17 -13.33 25.58 -13.21
C ALA A 17 -13.27 26.46 -11.93
N ARG A 18 -14.39 26.70 -11.25
CA ARG A 18 -14.41 27.42 -9.97
C ARG A 18 -13.96 26.53 -8.82
N ALA A 19 -14.42 25.26 -8.77
CA ALA A 19 -14.02 24.32 -7.74
C ALA A 19 -12.51 23.98 -7.80
N SER A 20 -11.90 23.98 -9.00
CA SER A 20 -10.45 23.78 -9.13
C SER A 20 -9.62 25.00 -8.73
N ARG A 21 -10.16 26.23 -8.83
CA ARG A 21 -9.44 27.44 -8.39
C ARG A 21 -9.56 27.71 -6.89
N GLU A 22 -10.64 27.29 -6.24
CA GLU A 22 -10.82 27.46 -4.79
C GLU A 22 -10.09 26.40 -3.95
N ARG A 23 -9.67 25.26 -4.55
CA ARG A 23 -8.85 24.23 -3.85
C ARG A 23 -7.36 24.56 -3.76
N PHE A 24 -6.86 25.56 -4.47
CA PHE A 24 -5.44 25.92 -4.49
C PHE A 24 -5.08 27.14 -3.63
N HIS A 25 -5.99 27.68 -2.86
CA HIS A 25 -5.69 28.67 -1.82
C HIS A 25 -5.88 28.05 -0.45
N HIS A 26 -4.86 27.31 0.04
CA HIS A 26 -4.73 27.10 1.47
C HIS A 26 -4.29 28.44 2.08
N PRO A 27 -5.08 29.05 2.99
CA PRO A 27 -4.75 30.37 3.55
C PRO A 27 -3.49 30.40 4.40
N ASP A 28 -2.87 29.26 4.68
CA ASP A 28 -1.66 29.11 5.50
C ASP A 28 -0.37 28.88 4.70
N PHE A 29 -0.39 29.01 3.37
CA PHE A 29 0.86 29.15 2.64
C PHE A 29 1.39 30.58 2.82
N ASP A 30 1.58 30.94 4.09
CA ASP A 30 2.25 32.17 4.48
C ASP A 30 3.74 32.01 4.14
N ALA A 31 4.26 33.03 3.48
CA ALA A 31 5.65 33.18 3.07
C ALA A 31 6.67 33.13 4.23
N ARG A 32 6.33 32.58 5.38
CA ARG A 32 7.23 32.40 6.53
C ARG A 32 8.40 31.48 6.22
N GLY A 33 8.21 30.50 5.27
CA GLY A 33 9.32 29.69 4.76
C GLY A 33 10.35 30.48 3.97
N THR A 34 9.97 31.62 3.36
CA THR A 34 10.90 32.47 2.61
C THR A 34 11.60 33.51 3.48
N GLN A 35 11.10 33.83 4.67
CA GLN A 35 11.79 34.75 5.59
C GLN A 35 13.05 34.11 6.21
N GLY A 36 13.05 32.81 6.45
CA GLY A 36 14.22 32.05 6.91
C GLY A 36 15.38 32.14 5.92
N TRP A 37 15.10 32.01 4.63
CA TRP A 37 16.12 32.09 3.58
C TRP A 37 16.67 33.52 3.41
N LYS A 38 15.83 34.55 3.51
CA LYS A 38 16.26 35.94 3.41
C LYS A 38 17.13 36.39 4.59
N SER A 39 16.93 35.82 5.78
CA SER A 39 17.78 36.13 6.93
C SER A 39 19.18 35.50 6.83
N ILE A 40 19.28 34.32 6.15
CA ILE A 40 20.59 33.67 5.93
C ILE A 40 21.42 34.45 4.88
N GLU A 41 20.77 34.94 3.82
CA GLU A 41 21.43 35.77 2.81
C GLU A 41 21.83 37.15 3.32
N ALA A 42 21.08 37.72 4.27
CA ALA A 42 21.33 39.06 4.80
C ALA A 42 22.52 39.12 5.79
N GLU A 43 22.88 38.03 6.44
CA GLU A 43 23.95 38.00 7.45
C GLU A 43 25.32 37.59 6.93
N GLY A 44 25.45 37.13 5.67
CA GLY A 44 26.73 36.93 4.96
C GLY A 44 27.74 35.99 5.64
N LYS A 45 27.36 35.31 6.72
CA LYS A 45 28.16 34.30 7.39
C LYS A 45 27.32 33.06 7.59
N LEU A 46 27.75 31.96 6.98
CA LEU A 46 27.27 30.62 7.41
C LEU A 46 27.61 30.50 8.90
N PRO A 47 26.63 30.29 9.78
CA PRO A 47 26.92 30.07 11.19
C PRO A 47 27.88 28.91 11.34
N GLU A 48 28.86 29.00 12.26
CA GLU A 48 29.83 27.92 12.56
C GLU A 48 29.19 26.53 12.83
N SER A 49 27.88 26.43 12.86
CA SER A 49 27.09 25.23 13.09
C SER A 49 25.84 25.16 12.21
N GLY A 50 25.87 25.61 10.94
CA GLY A 50 24.71 25.66 10.04
C GLY A 50 23.99 24.31 9.97
N TRP A 51 24.71 23.22 9.77
CA TRP A 51 24.19 21.88 9.75
C TRP A 51 23.57 21.42 11.08
N ARG A 52 24.01 21.90 12.23
CA ARG A 52 23.37 21.61 13.54
C ARG A 52 22.01 22.28 13.67
N LYS A 53 21.85 23.48 13.13
CA LYS A 53 20.56 24.19 13.12
C LYS A 53 19.58 23.51 12.18
N GLU A 54 20.01 23.07 11.00
CA GLU A 54 19.18 22.32 10.06
C GLU A 54 18.76 20.97 10.63
N GLN A 55 19.67 20.29 11.31
CA GLN A 55 19.37 19.02 11.97
C GLN A 55 18.42 19.22 13.16
N GLN A 56 18.62 20.27 13.96
CA GLN A 56 17.71 20.63 15.04
C GLN A 56 16.34 21.01 14.49
N TRP A 57 16.31 21.78 13.42
CA TRP A 57 15.05 22.08 12.73
C TRP A 57 14.34 20.82 12.24
N ALA A 58 15.04 19.86 11.64
CA ALA A 58 14.46 18.58 11.24
C ALA A 58 13.91 17.78 12.43
N LEU A 59 14.61 17.80 13.56
CA LEU A 59 14.15 17.19 14.82
C LEU A 59 12.92 17.90 15.38
N ASP A 60 12.91 19.23 15.36
CA ASP A 60 11.81 20.07 15.84
C ASP A 60 10.56 19.92 14.96
N MET A 61 10.75 19.65 13.67
CA MET A 61 9.68 19.32 12.72
C MET A 61 9.14 17.89 12.87
N GLY A 62 9.60 17.15 13.86
CA GLY A 62 9.14 15.81 14.12
C GLY A 62 9.64 14.77 13.09
N LEU A 63 10.83 15.00 12.52
CA LEU A 63 11.57 14.04 11.71
C LEU A 63 12.52 13.16 12.57
N PRO A 64 12.02 12.55 13.64
CA PRO A 64 12.86 11.73 14.50
C PRO A 64 13.13 10.46 13.75
N GLY A 65 14.30 10.06 13.48
CA GLY A 65 14.61 8.72 13.05
C GLY A 65 13.89 7.66 13.90
N SER A 66 14.36 6.44 13.89
CA SER A 66 13.82 5.37 14.73
C SER A 66 13.61 5.82 16.19
N GLU A 67 12.45 5.52 16.76
CA GLU A 67 12.14 5.79 18.18
C GLU A 67 13.10 5.03 19.12
N SER A 68 13.67 3.92 18.68
CA SER A 68 14.68 3.16 19.42
C SER A 68 16.00 3.93 19.61
N ILE A 69 16.23 5.00 18.85
CA ILE A 69 17.40 5.85 19.00
C ILE A 69 17.12 6.88 20.11
N VAL A 70 17.46 6.55 21.34
CA VAL A 70 17.22 7.38 22.51
C VAL A 70 18.09 8.65 22.46
N ASP A 71 19.39 8.51 22.12
CA ASP A 71 20.30 9.65 22.03
C ASP A 71 20.39 10.17 20.59
N LYS A 72 19.79 11.32 20.34
CA LYS A 72 19.84 12.07 19.08
C LYS A 72 20.76 13.31 19.18
N SER A 73 21.45 13.47 20.31
CA SER A 73 22.28 14.66 20.57
C SER A 73 23.63 14.65 19.84
N ILE A 74 24.06 13.50 19.33
CA ILE A 74 25.31 13.35 18.57
C ILE A 74 25.03 13.50 17.07
N PRO A 75 25.23 14.66 16.49
CA PRO A 75 24.84 14.92 15.10
C PRO A 75 25.79 14.30 14.06
N THR A 76 26.88 13.69 14.49
CA THR A 76 27.84 13.01 13.60
C THR A 76 27.27 11.80 12.91
N PHE A 77 26.23 11.18 13.48
CA PHE A 77 25.60 10.01 12.94
C PHE A 77 24.24 10.35 12.30
N ALA A 78 24.03 9.90 11.04
CA ALA A 78 22.77 10.02 10.36
C ALA A 78 21.75 9.03 10.98
N ARG A 79 20.96 9.51 11.93
CA ARG A 79 19.98 8.70 12.66
C ARG A 79 18.54 9.12 12.39
N GLY A 80 18.36 10.24 11.73
CA GLY A 80 17.07 10.77 11.33
C GLY A 80 16.73 10.44 9.88
N GLU A 81 15.74 11.16 9.38
CA GLU A 81 15.28 11.05 8.00
C GLU A 81 16.32 11.57 7.02
N LEU A 82 17.02 12.60 7.36
CA LEU A 82 18.03 13.24 6.52
C LEU A 82 19.46 12.83 6.88
N PRO A 83 20.35 12.73 5.89
CA PRO A 83 20.05 12.77 4.46
C PRO A 83 19.41 11.47 3.98
N HIS A 84 18.58 11.56 2.94
CA HIS A 84 17.80 10.41 2.43
C HIS A 84 18.63 9.17 2.07
N PHE A 85 19.87 9.36 1.60
CA PHE A 85 20.79 8.28 1.20
C PHE A 85 21.47 7.58 2.38
N ALA A 86 21.29 8.04 3.61
CA ALA A 86 21.99 7.53 4.79
C ALA A 86 21.02 7.10 5.90
N GLY A 87 21.54 6.50 6.95
CA GLY A 87 20.78 6.05 8.12
C GLY A 87 20.14 4.68 7.97
N ILE A 88 19.19 4.37 8.82
CA ILE A 88 18.51 3.07 8.85
C ILE A 88 17.37 3.07 7.84
N ASN A 89 17.31 2.03 7.01
CA ASN A 89 16.29 1.87 5.98
C ASN A 89 15.04 1.18 6.53
N THR A 90 14.24 1.92 7.29
CA THR A 90 12.84 1.59 7.55
C THR A 90 11.96 2.21 6.45
N PHE A 91 10.73 1.74 6.31
CA PHE A 91 9.79 2.29 5.33
C PHE A 91 9.51 3.77 5.64
N LEU A 92 9.72 4.67 4.67
CA LEU A 92 9.64 6.14 4.83
C LEU A 92 10.47 6.71 5.99
N LYS A 93 11.53 6.02 6.40
CA LYS A 93 12.28 6.38 7.62
C LYS A 93 11.41 6.45 8.89
N ALA A 94 10.26 5.74 8.89
CA ALA A 94 9.41 5.63 10.06
C ALA A 94 10.15 4.96 11.24
N PRO A 95 9.71 5.20 12.48
CA PRO A 95 10.28 4.56 13.65
C PRO A 95 10.32 3.03 13.53
N TYR A 96 11.47 2.44 13.84
CA TYR A 96 11.59 0.99 13.99
C TYR A 96 11.12 0.57 15.38
N VAL A 97 10.22 -0.40 15.46
CA VAL A 97 9.69 -0.91 16.72
C VAL A 97 10.48 -2.12 17.16
N GLU A 98 11.39 -1.95 18.14
CA GLU A 98 12.19 -3.05 18.68
C GLU A 98 11.33 -4.05 19.46
N ASN A 99 10.41 -3.56 20.26
CA ASN A 99 9.47 -4.40 20.97
C ASN A 99 8.16 -4.46 20.17
N VAL A 100 7.96 -5.53 19.43
CA VAL A 100 6.77 -5.73 18.58
C VAL A 100 5.44 -5.64 19.32
N ARG A 101 5.42 -5.75 20.67
CA ARG A 101 4.21 -5.52 21.46
C ARG A 101 3.77 -4.06 21.46
N ASP A 102 4.65 -3.16 21.06
CA ASP A 102 4.39 -1.72 21.03
C ASP A 102 3.75 -1.25 19.70
N VAL A 103 3.57 -2.13 18.72
CA VAL A 103 2.97 -1.76 17.41
C VAL A 103 1.57 -1.16 17.55
N GLY A 104 0.81 -1.53 18.57
CA GLY A 104 -0.52 -0.96 18.86
C GLY A 104 -0.52 0.51 19.30
N LYS A 105 0.64 1.14 19.45
CA LYS A 105 0.77 2.59 19.69
C LYS A 105 0.63 3.40 18.40
N TYR A 106 0.61 2.73 17.23
CA TYR A 106 0.61 3.34 15.91
C TYR A 106 -0.70 3.05 15.18
N ASP A 107 -1.08 3.94 14.29
CA ASP A 107 -2.27 3.78 13.43
C ASP A 107 -2.04 2.70 12.37
N ALA A 108 -0.81 2.58 11.87
CA ALA A 108 -0.40 1.55 10.91
C ALA A 108 1.01 1.03 11.20
N ALA A 109 1.24 -0.25 10.90
CA ALA A 109 2.54 -0.88 11.04
C ALA A 109 2.94 -1.61 9.76
N VAL A 110 4.12 -1.29 9.25
CA VAL A 110 4.73 -1.99 8.11
C VAL A 110 5.44 -3.24 8.61
N ILE A 111 5.16 -4.37 7.98
CA ILE A 111 5.87 -5.63 8.17
C ILE A 111 6.32 -6.19 6.82
N GLY A 112 7.55 -6.64 6.75
CA GLY A 112 8.05 -7.32 5.56
C GLY A 112 7.79 -8.83 5.62
N ILE A 113 7.53 -9.42 4.46
CA ILE A 113 7.32 -10.86 4.31
C ILE A 113 8.27 -11.36 3.21
N PRO A 114 9.55 -11.63 3.55
CA PRO A 114 10.60 -12.02 2.59
C PRO A 114 10.45 -13.49 2.16
N PHE A 115 9.44 -13.80 1.35
CA PHE A 115 9.09 -15.15 0.92
C PHE A 115 8.89 -15.21 -0.59
N ASP A 116 9.44 -16.24 -1.27
CA ASP A 116 9.24 -16.47 -2.70
C ASP A 116 9.34 -17.96 -3.09
N SER A 117 9.02 -18.84 -2.14
CA SER A 117 9.00 -20.28 -2.41
C SER A 117 7.70 -20.76 -3.06
N GLY A 118 6.70 -19.87 -3.21
CA GLY A 118 5.46 -20.12 -3.92
C GLY A 118 5.50 -19.73 -5.41
N THR A 119 6.60 -19.14 -5.90
CA THR A 119 6.69 -18.71 -7.30
C THR A 119 6.88 -19.87 -8.27
N THR A 120 6.29 -19.76 -9.45
CA THR A 120 6.34 -20.80 -10.48
C THR A 120 7.41 -20.58 -11.54
N TYR A 121 7.98 -19.35 -11.66
CA TYR A 121 8.95 -19.06 -12.72
C TYR A 121 10.17 -18.28 -12.24
N ARG A 122 10.03 -17.00 -11.89
CA ARG A 122 11.16 -16.13 -11.53
C ARG A 122 11.19 -15.84 -10.03
N PRO A 123 12.08 -16.47 -9.24
CA PRO A 123 12.23 -16.14 -7.83
C PRO A 123 12.96 -14.80 -7.67
N GLY A 124 12.83 -14.19 -6.49
CA GLY A 124 13.51 -12.93 -6.16
C GLY A 124 12.65 -11.97 -5.36
N THR A 125 11.35 -12.23 -5.24
CA THR A 125 10.42 -11.37 -4.48
C THR A 125 10.66 -11.40 -2.98
N ARG A 126 11.43 -12.38 -2.45
CA ARG A 126 11.93 -12.34 -1.07
C ARG A 126 12.77 -11.10 -0.74
N PHE A 127 13.31 -10.43 -1.76
CA PHE A 127 14.04 -9.18 -1.61
C PHE A 127 13.15 -7.94 -1.76
N GLY A 128 11.87 -8.13 -2.07
CA GLY A 128 10.88 -7.06 -2.23
C GLY A 128 10.81 -6.12 -1.03
N PRO A 129 10.64 -6.64 0.23
CA PRO A 129 10.58 -5.79 1.42
C PRO A 129 11.79 -4.87 1.58
N GLN A 130 13.00 -5.38 1.32
CA GLN A 130 14.22 -4.59 1.39
C GLN A 130 14.30 -3.54 0.27
N GLY A 131 13.94 -3.93 -0.97
CA GLY A 131 13.91 -3.02 -2.11
C GLY A 131 12.96 -1.85 -1.90
N ILE A 132 11.73 -2.13 -1.47
CA ILE A 132 10.71 -1.13 -1.18
C ILE A 132 11.17 -0.19 -0.05
N ARG A 133 11.67 -0.72 1.08
CA ARG A 133 12.18 0.11 2.18
C ARG A 133 13.32 1.01 1.76
N ARG A 134 14.30 0.48 1.01
CA ARG A 134 15.45 1.25 0.55
C ARG A 134 15.04 2.45 -0.28
N ILE A 135 14.18 2.25 -1.28
CA ILE A 135 13.77 3.32 -2.18
C ILE A 135 12.73 4.25 -1.57
N SER A 136 12.02 3.83 -0.52
CA SER A 136 11.03 4.65 0.15
C SER A 136 11.61 5.93 0.75
N ALA A 137 12.92 5.95 1.01
CA ALA A 137 13.63 7.13 1.47
C ALA A 137 13.59 8.34 0.52
N LEU A 138 13.22 8.13 -0.75
CA LEU A 138 13.02 9.23 -1.71
C LEU A 138 11.73 10.01 -1.48
N TYR A 139 10.75 9.43 -0.79
CA TYR A 139 9.47 10.07 -0.55
C TYR A 139 9.52 10.96 0.70
N THR A 140 8.81 12.07 0.62
CA THR A 140 8.39 12.82 1.79
C THR A 140 7.01 12.33 2.23
N PRO A 141 6.59 12.52 3.49
CA PRO A 141 5.27 12.11 3.95
C PRO A 141 4.13 12.99 3.41
N TYR A 142 4.45 14.11 2.76
CA TYR A 142 3.47 15.07 2.24
C TYR A 142 3.06 14.74 0.81
N ASN A 143 1.74 14.62 0.58
CA ASN A 143 1.17 14.50 -0.75
C ASN A 143 0.60 15.86 -1.20
N TYR A 144 1.17 16.41 -2.28
CA TYR A 144 0.80 17.70 -2.81
C TYR A 144 -0.65 17.76 -3.33
N GLU A 145 -1.11 16.68 -3.99
CA GLU A 145 -2.43 16.63 -4.63
C GLU A 145 -3.55 16.44 -3.60
N LEU A 146 -3.32 15.62 -2.58
CA LEU A 146 -4.26 15.37 -1.49
C LEU A 146 -4.21 16.45 -0.41
N GLY A 147 -3.11 17.21 -0.30
CA GLY A 147 -2.89 18.15 0.79
C GLY A 147 -2.74 17.45 2.15
N VAL A 148 -2.25 16.21 2.15
CA VAL A 148 -2.11 15.36 3.34
C VAL A 148 -0.64 15.24 3.71
N ASP A 149 -0.30 15.44 4.97
CA ASP A 149 0.97 15.01 5.56
C ASP A 149 0.73 13.81 6.47
N LEU A 150 1.22 12.64 6.05
CA LEU A 150 1.03 11.39 6.80
C LEU A 150 1.63 11.43 8.19
N ARG A 151 2.72 12.19 8.38
CA ARG A 151 3.40 12.29 9.67
C ARG A 151 2.64 13.16 10.67
N GLU A 152 1.94 14.18 10.18
CA GLU A 152 1.13 15.05 11.03
C GLU A 152 -0.22 14.45 11.39
N GLN A 153 -0.78 13.64 10.49
CA GLN A 153 -2.17 13.20 10.56
C GLN A 153 -2.35 11.75 10.99
N MET A 154 -1.27 10.96 10.97
CA MET A 154 -1.26 9.59 11.45
C MET A 154 0.10 9.20 12.04
N THR A 155 0.14 8.05 12.71
CA THR A 155 1.38 7.45 13.18
C THR A 155 1.67 6.16 12.44
N LEU A 156 2.89 6.06 11.90
CA LEU A 156 3.37 4.89 11.16
C LEU A 156 4.61 4.33 11.82
N CYS A 157 4.74 3.02 11.92
CA CYS A 157 5.98 2.36 12.33
C CYS A 157 6.38 1.25 11.35
N ASP A 158 7.63 0.83 11.46
CA ASP A 158 8.18 -0.36 10.79
C ASP A 158 8.55 -1.40 11.84
N ALA A 159 7.91 -2.56 11.79
CA ALA A 159 8.11 -3.65 12.72
C ALA A 159 9.12 -4.72 12.23
N GLY A 160 9.83 -4.43 11.14
CA GLY A 160 10.79 -5.36 10.54
C GLY A 160 10.11 -6.46 9.71
N ASP A 161 10.73 -7.63 9.68
CA ASP A 161 10.31 -8.73 8.82
C ASP A 161 9.80 -9.92 9.62
N VAL A 162 8.80 -10.60 9.08
CA VAL A 162 8.37 -11.91 9.57
C VAL A 162 9.48 -12.94 9.32
N PHE A 163 9.73 -13.80 10.30
CA PHE A 163 10.71 -14.87 10.17
C PHE A 163 10.17 -15.98 9.27
N THR A 164 10.59 -16.00 8.02
CA THR A 164 10.25 -17.04 7.04
C THR A 164 11.30 -18.13 6.99
N ILE A 165 10.89 -19.35 6.62
CA ILE A 165 11.74 -20.54 6.54
C ILE A 165 11.75 -21.03 5.08
N PRO A 166 12.77 -20.70 4.27
CA PRO A 166 12.76 -20.96 2.81
C PRO A 166 12.54 -22.43 2.44
N ALA A 167 12.95 -23.35 3.28
CA ALA A 167 12.82 -24.81 3.05
C ALA A 167 11.48 -25.40 3.56
N ASN A 168 10.59 -24.58 4.11
CA ASN A 168 9.33 -25.06 4.68
C ASN A 168 8.21 -24.04 4.54
N LEU A 169 7.38 -24.28 3.57
CA LEU A 169 6.25 -23.41 3.22
C LEU A 169 5.23 -23.29 4.36
N GLU A 170 4.78 -24.43 4.91
CA GLU A 170 3.74 -24.46 5.94
C GLU A 170 4.17 -23.72 7.23
N LYS A 171 5.43 -23.90 7.64
CA LYS A 171 5.97 -23.14 8.77
C LYS A 171 6.11 -21.66 8.47
N SER A 172 6.45 -21.28 7.24
CA SER A 172 6.50 -19.88 6.84
C SER A 172 5.12 -19.26 6.86
N PHE A 173 4.11 -19.96 6.34
CA PHE A 173 2.73 -19.50 6.36
C PHE A 173 2.19 -19.34 7.78
N ASP A 174 2.50 -20.30 8.70
CA ASP A 174 2.18 -20.17 10.12
C ASP A 174 2.81 -18.92 10.75
N GLN A 175 4.09 -18.63 10.45
CA GLN A 175 4.74 -17.42 10.94
C GLN A 175 4.13 -16.14 10.36
N ILE A 176 3.79 -16.12 9.06
CA ILE A 176 3.15 -14.99 8.41
C ILE A 176 1.79 -14.72 9.05
N THR A 177 0.95 -15.76 9.18
CA THR A 177 -0.35 -15.65 9.85
C THR A 177 -0.22 -15.05 11.24
N LYS A 178 0.71 -15.56 12.07
CA LYS A 178 0.95 -15.05 13.43
C LYS A 178 1.44 -13.61 13.45
N GLY A 179 2.36 -13.25 12.56
CA GLY A 179 2.87 -11.88 12.46
C GLY A 179 1.78 -10.88 12.10
N VAL A 180 0.95 -11.20 11.10
CA VAL A 180 -0.18 -10.37 10.70
C VAL A 180 -1.25 -10.32 11.79
N SER A 181 -1.59 -11.46 12.41
CA SER A 181 -2.51 -11.52 13.56
C SER A 181 -2.06 -10.62 14.70
N HIS A 182 -0.75 -10.62 15.00
CA HIS A 182 -0.19 -9.77 16.05
C HIS A 182 -0.42 -8.28 15.76
N VAL A 183 -0.06 -7.82 14.57
CA VAL A 183 -0.27 -6.42 14.18
C VAL A 183 -1.76 -6.08 14.17
N ALA A 184 -2.58 -6.88 13.52
CA ALA A 184 -4.01 -6.64 13.44
C ALA A 184 -4.68 -6.60 14.82
N SER A 185 -4.38 -7.58 15.70
CA SER A 185 -4.96 -7.63 17.05
C SER A 185 -4.52 -6.47 17.96
N SER A 186 -3.40 -5.84 17.66
CA SER A 186 -2.93 -4.65 18.40
C SER A 186 -3.74 -3.40 18.10
N GLY A 187 -4.53 -3.40 17.04
CA GLY A 187 -5.31 -2.26 16.55
C GLY A 187 -4.61 -1.43 15.46
N ALA A 188 -3.35 -1.71 15.16
CA ALA A 188 -2.67 -1.08 14.05
C ALA A 188 -3.11 -1.70 12.71
N LEU A 189 -3.22 -0.87 11.66
CA LEU A 189 -3.47 -1.34 10.30
C LEU A 189 -2.22 -2.09 9.78
N PRO A 190 -2.31 -3.39 9.46
CA PRO A 190 -1.18 -4.13 8.91
C PRO A 190 -0.93 -3.75 7.44
N ILE A 191 0.31 -3.34 7.14
CA ILE A 191 0.81 -3.07 5.79
C ILE A 191 1.91 -4.09 5.50
N MET A 192 1.64 -5.05 4.63
CA MET A 192 2.55 -6.12 4.28
C MET A 192 3.35 -5.76 3.02
N LEU A 193 4.67 -5.75 3.15
CA LEU A 193 5.57 -5.65 2.01
C LEU A 193 5.96 -7.08 1.63
N GLY A 194 5.44 -7.55 0.53
CA GLY A 194 5.51 -8.95 0.20
C GLY A 194 6.73 -9.38 -0.57
N GLY A 195 6.78 -10.59 -0.59
CA GLY A 195 7.23 -11.66 -1.37
C GLY A 195 6.33 -11.95 -2.56
N ASP A 196 6.24 -13.23 -2.90
CA ASP A 196 5.34 -13.71 -3.95
C ASP A 196 3.87 -13.72 -3.47
N HIS A 197 2.93 -13.81 -4.41
CA HIS A 197 1.50 -13.69 -4.10
C HIS A 197 0.92 -14.84 -3.25
N SER A 198 1.66 -15.93 -3.04
CA SER A 198 1.21 -17.02 -2.15
C SER A 198 0.97 -16.55 -0.71
N ILE A 199 1.63 -15.45 -0.31
CA ILE A 199 1.45 -14.85 1.01
C ILE A 199 0.06 -14.24 1.23
N GLY A 200 -0.70 -13.96 0.17
CA GLY A 200 -2.06 -13.41 0.26
C GLY A 200 -2.96 -14.27 1.15
N PHE A 201 -2.84 -15.59 1.05
CA PHE A 201 -3.61 -16.48 1.94
C PHE A 201 -3.25 -16.32 3.42
N PRO A 202 -2.00 -16.51 3.88
CA PRO A 202 -1.68 -16.36 5.31
C PRO A 202 -1.85 -14.93 5.82
N CYS A 203 -1.74 -13.90 4.97
CA CYS A 203 -2.02 -12.51 5.36
C CYS A 203 -3.51 -12.31 5.68
N VAL A 204 -4.41 -12.72 4.78
CA VAL A 204 -5.86 -12.67 5.03
C VAL A 204 -6.24 -13.55 6.22
N HIS A 205 -5.65 -14.75 6.34
CA HIS A 205 -5.87 -15.65 7.46
C HIS A 205 -5.51 -15.00 8.80
N GLY A 206 -4.37 -14.30 8.87
CA GLY A 206 -3.95 -13.59 10.08
C GLY A 206 -4.94 -12.52 10.54
N ILE A 207 -5.58 -11.81 9.62
CA ILE A 207 -6.64 -10.85 9.95
C ILE A 207 -7.94 -11.57 10.33
N ALA A 208 -8.30 -12.61 9.56
CA ALA A 208 -9.53 -13.37 9.77
C ALA A 208 -9.57 -14.07 11.15
N ASP A 209 -8.42 -14.50 11.65
CA ASP A 209 -8.29 -15.18 12.96
C ASP A 209 -8.60 -14.26 14.16
N VAL A 210 -8.40 -12.97 14.02
CA VAL A 210 -8.52 -12.01 15.13
C VAL A 210 -9.81 -11.20 15.10
N THR A 211 -10.70 -11.46 14.13
CA THR A 211 -12.00 -10.81 14.03
C THR A 211 -13.11 -11.79 13.67
N SER A 212 -14.32 -11.54 14.17
CA SER A 212 -15.54 -12.22 13.72
C SER A 212 -16.20 -11.54 12.53
N LYS A 213 -15.69 -10.38 12.12
CA LYS A 213 -16.22 -9.59 11.01
C LYS A 213 -16.00 -10.31 9.69
N ARG A 214 -16.94 -10.12 8.75
CA ARG A 214 -16.81 -10.64 7.40
C ARG A 214 -15.92 -9.71 6.57
N ILE A 215 -15.00 -10.31 5.82
CA ILE A 215 -13.96 -9.61 5.05
C ILE A 215 -14.22 -9.79 3.57
N GLY A 216 -14.35 -8.68 2.84
CA GLY A 216 -14.27 -8.63 1.38
C GLY A 216 -12.83 -8.39 0.93
N ILE A 217 -12.52 -8.74 -0.31
CA ILE A 217 -11.19 -8.57 -0.88
C ILE A 217 -11.29 -7.82 -2.19
N ILE A 218 -10.46 -6.78 -2.37
CA ILE A 218 -10.20 -6.15 -3.66
C ILE A 218 -8.76 -6.47 -4.05
N HIS A 219 -8.60 -7.11 -5.18
CA HIS A 219 -7.37 -7.68 -5.70
C HIS A 219 -7.00 -7.01 -7.02
N PHE A 220 -5.86 -6.35 -7.08
CA PHE A 220 -5.26 -5.79 -8.29
C PHE A 220 -4.24 -6.76 -8.84
N ASP A 221 -4.41 -7.21 -10.09
CA ASP A 221 -3.53 -8.21 -10.68
C ASP A 221 -3.77 -8.35 -12.20
N ARG A 222 -2.80 -8.88 -12.91
CA ARG A 222 -3.00 -9.43 -14.27
C ARG A 222 -3.46 -10.86 -14.23
N HIS A 223 -3.19 -11.58 -13.15
CA HIS A 223 -3.46 -13.00 -12.97
C HIS A 223 -4.70 -13.21 -12.08
N ILE A 224 -5.31 -14.39 -12.21
CA ILE A 224 -6.56 -14.66 -11.49
C ILE A 224 -6.35 -15.27 -10.11
N ASP A 225 -5.23 -15.89 -9.86
CA ASP A 225 -4.68 -16.41 -8.60
C ASP A 225 -5.69 -17.14 -7.67
N ILE A 226 -6.65 -17.84 -8.28
CA ILE A 226 -7.69 -18.58 -7.58
C ILE A 226 -7.72 -20.07 -7.97
N GLN A 227 -6.61 -20.58 -8.46
CA GLN A 227 -6.47 -21.98 -8.79
C GLN A 227 -6.51 -22.82 -7.51
N GLU A 228 -7.14 -24.00 -7.56
CA GLU A 228 -7.12 -24.95 -6.45
C GLU A 228 -5.69 -25.41 -6.15
N LYS A 229 -4.92 -25.63 -7.21
CA LYS A 229 -3.49 -25.97 -7.16
C LYS A 229 -2.82 -25.62 -8.49
N ASP A 230 -1.51 -25.54 -8.47
CA ASP A 230 -0.66 -25.45 -9.64
C ASP A 230 0.38 -26.59 -9.59
N LEU A 231 1.66 -26.29 -9.44
CA LEU A 231 2.69 -27.30 -9.15
C LEU A 231 2.47 -27.95 -7.78
N ASP A 232 1.96 -27.18 -6.85
CA ASP A 232 1.54 -27.61 -5.52
C ASP A 232 0.30 -26.79 -5.09
N GLU A 233 -0.22 -27.06 -3.90
CA GLU A 233 -1.44 -26.45 -3.38
C GLU A 233 -1.24 -24.97 -2.94
N ARG A 234 -0.04 -24.59 -2.51
CA ARG A 234 0.27 -23.30 -1.88
C ARG A 234 1.20 -22.43 -2.71
N MET A 235 0.85 -22.24 -3.98
CA MET A 235 1.61 -21.44 -4.94
C MET A 235 1.09 -20.00 -5.01
N HIS A 236 1.84 -19.10 -5.65
CA HIS A 236 1.41 -17.72 -5.87
C HIS A 236 0.16 -17.62 -6.75
N THR A 237 -0.18 -18.65 -7.48
CA THR A 237 -1.39 -18.76 -8.31
C THR A 237 -2.64 -19.22 -7.53
N THR A 238 -2.54 -19.44 -6.21
CA THR A 238 -3.60 -20.12 -5.43
C THR A 238 -4.12 -19.37 -4.20
N PRO A 239 -3.62 -18.15 -3.82
CA PRO A 239 -3.97 -17.56 -2.54
C PRO A 239 -5.47 -17.38 -2.33
N TRP A 240 -6.19 -16.98 -3.37
CA TRP A 240 -7.61 -16.69 -3.26
C TRP A 240 -8.49 -17.92 -3.17
N TYR A 241 -8.03 -19.07 -3.68
CA TYR A 241 -8.70 -20.34 -3.44
C TYR A 241 -8.73 -20.65 -1.94
N TRP A 242 -7.60 -20.51 -1.27
CA TRP A 242 -7.46 -20.81 0.15
C TRP A 242 -8.07 -19.74 1.04
N ALA A 243 -7.88 -18.47 0.73
CA ALA A 243 -8.44 -17.35 1.49
C ALA A 243 -9.99 -17.41 1.50
N THR A 244 -10.61 -17.68 0.36
CA THR A 244 -12.08 -17.77 0.25
C THR A 244 -12.69 -19.05 0.81
N ASN A 245 -11.89 -19.95 1.37
CA ASN A 245 -12.34 -21.09 2.20
C ASN A 245 -12.37 -20.74 3.70
N LEU A 246 -11.89 -19.58 4.12
CA LEU A 246 -11.99 -19.12 5.49
C LEU A 246 -13.44 -18.81 5.86
N PRO A 247 -13.88 -19.10 7.09
CA PRO A 247 -15.30 -18.97 7.48
C PRO A 247 -15.91 -17.59 7.30
N ASN A 248 -15.09 -16.54 7.43
CA ASN A 248 -15.52 -15.14 7.36
C ASN A 248 -15.03 -14.41 6.10
N VAL A 249 -14.58 -15.14 5.08
CA VAL A 249 -14.14 -14.61 3.78
C VAL A 249 -14.93 -15.31 2.67
N SER A 250 -15.80 -14.57 2.00
CA SER A 250 -16.63 -15.16 0.92
C SER A 250 -16.02 -14.92 -0.46
N ALA A 251 -16.02 -15.94 -1.30
CA ALA A 251 -15.62 -15.81 -2.69
C ALA A 251 -16.45 -14.78 -3.48
N THR A 252 -17.72 -14.60 -3.12
CA THR A 252 -18.60 -13.61 -3.77
C THR A 252 -18.24 -12.16 -3.42
N ASN A 253 -17.40 -11.95 -2.41
CA ASN A 253 -16.87 -10.65 -2.03
C ASN A 253 -15.40 -10.46 -2.46
N LEU A 254 -14.85 -11.39 -3.23
CA LEU A 254 -13.59 -11.21 -3.94
C LEU A 254 -13.85 -10.49 -5.26
N VAL A 255 -13.25 -9.31 -5.40
CA VAL A 255 -13.30 -8.48 -6.61
C VAL A 255 -11.89 -8.33 -7.17
N GLN A 256 -11.69 -8.80 -8.38
CA GLN A 256 -10.39 -8.85 -9.05
C GLN A 256 -10.35 -7.82 -10.18
N LEU A 257 -9.40 -6.91 -10.13
CA LEU A 257 -9.27 -5.74 -10.99
C LEU A 257 -8.01 -5.86 -11.86
N GLY A 258 -8.16 -5.78 -13.17
CA GLY A 258 -7.03 -5.78 -14.09
C GLY A 258 -6.74 -7.12 -14.76
N ILE A 259 -7.46 -8.16 -14.39
CA ILE A 259 -7.25 -9.52 -14.91
C ILE A 259 -7.31 -9.53 -16.46
N GLY A 260 -6.39 -10.27 -17.08
CA GLY A 260 -6.42 -10.40 -18.53
C GLY A 260 -5.13 -10.94 -19.15
N GLY A 261 -5.03 -10.80 -20.47
CA GLY A 261 -3.85 -11.21 -21.21
C GLY A 261 -3.81 -12.71 -21.50
N TRP A 262 -2.59 -13.21 -21.69
CA TRP A 262 -2.34 -14.59 -22.12
C TRP A 262 -1.84 -15.51 -21.01
N GLN A 263 -1.57 -14.96 -19.83
CA GLN A 263 -1.02 -15.69 -18.69
C GLN A 263 -2.10 -16.20 -17.71
N VAL A 264 -3.39 -15.98 -18.02
CA VAL A 264 -4.51 -16.47 -17.20
C VAL A 264 -4.94 -17.87 -17.64
N PRO A 265 -4.75 -18.91 -16.82
CA PRO A 265 -5.08 -20.28 -17.19
C PRO A 265 -6.60 -20.51 -17.16
N ARG A 266 -7.08 -21.28 -18.15
CA ARG A 266 -8.51 -21.58 -18.31
C ARG A 266 -9.14 -22.22 -17.07
N TYR A 267 -8.41 -23.07 -16.37
CA TYR A 267 -8.93 -23.74 -15.16
C TYR A 267 -9.05 -22.76 -13.98
N GLY A 268 -8.19 -21.77 -13.85
CA GLY A 268 -8.36 -20.69 -12.88
C GLY A 268 -9.64 -19.88 -13.15
N VAL A 269 -9.91 -19.56 -14.44
CA VAL A 269 -11.16 -18.90 -14.83
C VAL A 269 -12.39 -19.77 -14.51
N ALA A 270 -12.29 -21.07 -14.70
CA ALA A 270 -13.37 -22.00 -14.38
C ALA A 270 -13.64 -22.04 -12.86
N GLU A 271 -12.60 -22.04 -12.04
CA GLU A 271 -12.72 -22.02 -10.58
C GLU A 271 -13.29 -20.67 -10.08
N ALA A 272 -12.86 -19.55 -10.62
CA ALA A 272 -13.42 -18.24 -10.31
C ALA A 272 -14.94 -18.20 -10.58
N ARG A 273 -15.38 -18.68 -11.75
CA ARG A 273 -16.79 -18.76 -12.11
C ARG A 273 -17.59 -19.69 -11.20
N LYS A 274 -17.03 -20.85 -10.89
CA LYS A 274 -17.64 -21.84 -9.99
C LYS A 274 -17.87 -21.25 -8.58
N ARG A 275 -16.91 -20.44 -8.08
CA ARG A 275 -16.98 -19.79 -6.78
C ARG A 275 -17.80 -18.50 -6.78
N GLY A 276 -18.09 -17.95 -7.95
CA GLY A 276 -18.85 -16.71 -8.09
C GLY A 276 -18.04 -15.46 -7.70
N THR A 277 -16.72 -15.46 -7.96
CA THR A 277 -15.90 -14.25 -7.79
C THR A 277 -16.21 -13.21 -8.86
N ASN A 278 -15.85 -11.98 -8.61
CA ASN A 278 -16.13 -10.87 -9.49
C ASN A 278 -14.84 -10.42 -10.19
N VAL A 279 -14.83 -10.41 -11.50
CA VAL A 279 -13.66 -10.04 -12.30
C VAL A 279 -14.01 -8.85 -13.18
N LEU A 280 -13.23 -7.78 -13.07
CA LEU A 280 -13.23 -6.65 -13.99
C LEU A 280 -11.89 -6.65 -14.74
N THR A 281 -11.94 -6.95 -16.02
CA THR A 281 -10.74 -6.92 -16.87
C THR A 281 -10.28 -5.51 -17.16
N ILE A 282 -9.04 -5.34 -17.65
CA ILE A 282 -8.58 -4.03 -18.15
C ILE A 282 -9.55 -3.48 -19.18
N ALA A 283 -10.03 -4.31 -20.13
CA ALA A 283 -10.97 -3.87 -21.17
C ALA A 283 -12.31 -3.40 -20.59
N ASP A 284 -12.83 -4.08 -19.57
CA ASP A 284 -14.05 -3.65 -18.88
C ASP A 284 -13.85 -2.30 -18.20
N ILE A 285 -12.70 -2.12 -17.52
CA ILE A 285 -12.37 -0.89 -16.80
C ILE A 285 -12.16 0.28 -17.78
N GLU A 286 -11.46 0.07 -18.90
CA GLU A 286 -11.31 1.07 -19.96
C GLU A 286 -12.68 1.50 -20.51
N GLN A 287 -13.59 0.56 -20.74
CA GLN A 287 -14.91 0.85 -21.29
C GLN A 287 -15.79 1.63 -20.31
N MET A 288 -15.78 1.28 -19.02
CA MET A 288 -16.67 1.90 -18.03
C MET A 288 -16.06 3.13 -17.33
N GLY A 289 -14.74 3.26 -17.34
CA GLY A 289 -13.98 4.28 -16.62
C GLY A 289 -13.68 3.90 -15.18
N LEU A 290 -12.60 4.49 -14.64
CA LEU A 290 -12.03 4.15 -13.33
C LEU A 290 -13.01 4.39 -12.16
N GLU A 291 -13.77 5.48 -12.20
CA GLU A 291 -14.72 5.83 -11.15
C GLU A 291 -15.85 4.80 -11.07
N LYS A 292 -16.35 4.35 -12.22
CA LYS A 292 -17.41 3.34 -12.25
C LYS A 292 -16.89 1.98 -11.85
N ALA A 293 -15.67 1.63 -12.24
CA ALA A 293 -15.01 0.40 -11.81
C ALA A 293 -14.81 0.38 -10.28
N ALA A 294 -14.37 1.51 -9.69
CA ALA A 294 -14.24 1.64 -8.24
C ALA A 294 -15.59 1.50 -7.51
N GLU A 295 -16.65 2.14 -8.03
CA GLU A 295 -18.00 2.04 -7.47
C GLU A 295 -18.49 0.59 -7.44
N ILE A 296 -18.33 -0.15 -8.55
CA ILE A 296 -18.70 -1.56 -8.64
C ILE A 296 -17.84 -2.41 -7.70
N ALA A 297 -16.53 -2.18 -7.67
CA ALA A 297 -15.63 -2.91 -6.79
C ALA A 297 -15.99 -2.74 -5.31
N LEU A 298 -16.28 -1.51 -4.89
CA LEU A 298 -16.72 -1.22 -3.54
C LEU A 298 -18.08 -1.85 -3.23
N GLU A 299 -19.07 -1.72 -4.13
CA GLU A 299 -20.40 -2.32 -3.94
C GLU A 299 -20.28 -3.84 -3.71
N LEU A 300 -19.49 -4.53 -4.51
CA LEU A 300 -19.33 -5.98 -4.43
C LEU A 300 -18.49 -6.43 -3.23
N ALA A 301 -17.38 -5.77 -2.96
CA ALA A 301 -16.49 -6.13 -1.85
C ALA A 301 -17.13 -5.84 -0.48
N TRP A 302 -17.89 -4.74 -0.35
CA TRP A 302 -18.59 -4.37 0.88
C TRP A 302 -19.98 -5.00 1.04
N LYS A 303 -20.43 -5.77 0.06
CA LYS A 303 -21.75 -6.40 0.14
C LYS A 303 -21.80 -7.42 1.27
N ASP A 304 -22.58 -7.13 2.30
CA ASP A 304 -22.69 -8.00 3.47
C ASP A 304 -21.37 -8.30 4.19
N THR A 305 -20.35 -7.45 4.05
CA THR A 305 -19.08 -7.52 4.77
C THR A 305 -18.92 -6.34 5.72
N ASP A 306 -17.98 -6.45 6.66
CA ASP A 306 -17.72 -5.44 7.69
C ASP A 306 -16.37 -4.76 7.51
N ALA A 307 -15.54 -5.30 6.63
CA ALA A 307 -14.20 -4.81 6.34
C ALA A 307 -13.74 -5.26 4.95
N VAL A 308 -12.81 -4.53 4.35
CA VAL A 308 -12.22 -4.89 3.05
C VAL A 308 -10.70 -4.94 3.17
N TYR A 309 -10.13 -5.99 2.64
CA TYR A 309 -8.69 -6.20 2.45
C TYR A 309 -8.28 -5.82 1.04
N ILE A 310 -7.13 -5.18 0.90
CA ILE A 310 -6.55 -4.85 -0.41
C ILE A 310 -5.32 -5.70 -0.65
N SER A 311 -5.31 -6.44 -1.76
CA SER A 311 -4.12 -7.06 -2.30
C SER A 311 -3.71 -6.35 -3.58
N PHE A 312 -2.47 -5.89 -3.62
CA PHE A 312 -1.93 -5.20 -4.75
C PHE A 312 -0.72 -5.96 -5.31
N ASP A 313 -0.95 -6.68 -6.41
CA ASP A 313 0.14 -7.21 -7.22
C ASP A 313 0.67 -6.10 -8.13
N VAL A 314 2.00 -5.90 -8.10
CA VAL A 314 2.61 -4.86 -8.95
C VAL A 314 2.51 -5.20 -10.43
N ASP A 315 2.42 -6.47 -10.78
CA ASP A 315 2.30 -6.90 -12.18
C ASP A 315 0.91 -6.65 -12.79
N SER A 316 -0.06 -6.15 -11.98
CA SER A 316 -1.29 -5.55 -12.50
C SER A 316 -1.02 -4.38 -13.46
N LEU A 317 0.15 -3.76 -13.36
CA LEU A 317 0.60 -2.71 -14.27
C LEU A 317 1.20 -3.29 -15.55
N ASP A 318 1.20 -2.47 -16.59
CA ASP A 318 1.94 -2.77 -17.81
C ASP A 318 3.43 -2.96 -17.51
N CYS A 319 4.01 -4.05 -18.03
CA CYS A 319 5.39 -4.44 -17.76
C CYS A 319 6.45 -3.41 -18.16
N GLY A 320 6.08 -2.42 -18.98
CA GLY A 320 6.94 -1.29 -19.32
C GLY A 320 7.22 -0.36 -18.12
N PHE A 321 6.35 -0.40 -17.09
CA PHE A 321 6.48 0.40 -15.87
C PHE A 321 6.95 -0.41 -14.66
N VAL A 322 6.77 -1.72 -14.68
CA VAL A 322 7.11 -2.63 -13.57
C VAL A 322 7.92 -3.84 -14.06
N PRO A 323 9.16 -3.63 -14.56
CA PRO A 323 9.98 -4.73 -15.07
C PRO A 323 10.44 -5.69 -13.97
N GLY A 324 10.46 -5.24 -12.71
CA GLY A 324 10.95 -5.99 -11.55
C GLY A 324 9.89 -6.88 -10.92
N THR A 325 9.33 -7.80 -11.70
CA THR A 325 8.37 -8.82 -11.23
C THR A 325 8.66 -10.19 -11.82
N GLY A 326 8.05 -11.23 -11.24
CA GLY A 326 8.21 -12.62 -11.65
C GLY A 326 7.48 -12.96 -12.94
N TRP A 327 6.30 -12.36 -13.17
CA TRP A 327 5.41 -12.67 -14.30
C TRP A 327 4.93 -11.39 -15.02
N PRO A 328 5.85 -10.64 -15.65
CA PRO A 328 5.49 -9.39 -16.33
C PRO A 328 4.63 -9.67 -17.58
N GLU A 329 3.56 -8.91 -17.76
CA GLU A 329 2.73 -8.99 -18.96
C GLU A 329 2.39 -7.59 -19.51
N PRO A 330 2.46 -7.37 -20.83
CA PRO A 330 1.98 -6.15 -21.49
C PRO A 330 0.47 -5.97 -21.37
N GLY A 331 0.01 -4.72 -21.39
CA GLY A 331 -1.42 -4.38 -21.41
C GLY A 331 -2.07 -4.36 -20.02
N GLY A 332 -1.28 -4.15 -18.95
CA GLY A 332 -1.78 -3.85 -17.62
C GLY A 332 -2.17 -2.38 -17.44
N PHE A 333 -2.47 -1.99 -16.21
CA PHE A 333 -2.76 -0.60 -15.87
C PHE A 333 -1.59 0.33 -16.17
N LEU A 334 -1.90 1.55 -16.58
CA LEU A 334 -0.93 2.64 -16.47
C LEU A 334 -0.80 3.07 -15.00
N PRO A 335 0.37 3.55 -14.56
CA PRO A 335 0.60 3.94 -13.16
C PRO A 335 -0.46 4.89 -12.59
N ARG A 336 -0.88 5.89 -13.36
CA ARG A 336 -1.91 6.84 -12.92
C ARG A 336 -3.30 6.23 -12.77
N GLU A 337 -3.62 5.24 -13.58
CA GLU A 337 -4.90 4.53 -13.53
C GLU A 337 -4.96 3.66 -12.27
N ALA A 338 -3.93 2.87 -12.04
CA ALA A 338 -3.82 2.02 -10.87
C ALA A 338 -3.88 2.83 -9.56
N LEU A 339 -3.10 3.92 -9.46
CA LEU A 339 -3.08 4.78 -8.28
C LEU A 339 -4.43 5.47 -8.05
N LYS A 340 -5.07 5.97 -9.11
CA LYS A 340 -6.39 6.57 -9.00
C LYS A 340 -7.44 5.58 -8.52
N LEU A 341 -7.46 4.38 -9.12
CA LEU A 341 -8.39 3.31 -8.73
C LEU A 341 -8.13 2.86 -7.30
N LEU A 342 -6.87 2.67 -6.91
CA LEU A 342 -6.47 2.35 -5.54
C LEU A 342 -6.96 3.42 -4.55
N GLY A 343 -6.71 4.70 -4.83
CA GLY A 343 -7.17 5.79 -3.98
C GLY A 343 -8.69 5.78 -3.77
N LEU A 344 -9.46 5.51 -4.83
CA LEU A 344 -10.92 5.42 -4.75
C LEU A 344 -11.38 4.24 -3.89
N VAL A 345 -10.78 3.06 -4.05
CA VAL A 345 -11.23 1.87 -3.32
C VAL A 345 -10.72 1.80 -1.88
N THR A 346 -9.68 2.54 -1.53
CA THR A 346 -9.16 2.61 -0.15
C THR A 346 -9.77 3.75 0.67
N ALA A 347 -10.41 4.73 0.01
CA ALA A 347 -11.03 5.88 0.67
C ALA A 347 -11.98 5.52 1.83
N PRO A 348 -12.81 4.46 1.76
CA PRO A 348 -13.71 4.07 2.85
C PRO A 348 -13.00 3.49 4.09
N GLY A 349 -11.72 3.19 4.00
CA GLY A 349 -10.94 2.45 4.99
C GLY A 349 -10.80 0.98 4.63
N ILE A 350 -9.73 0.36 5.12
CA ILE A 350 -9.40 -1.05 4.86
C ILE A 350 -8.93 -1.73 6.14
N CYS A 351 -8.90 -3.06 6.16
CA CYS A 351 -8.43 -3.84 7.30
C CYS A 351 -7.00 -4.39 7.12
N GLY A 352 -6.43 -4.25 5.95
CA GLY A 352 -5.05 -4.64 5.62
C GLY A 352 -4.74 -4.32 4.17
N LEU A 353 -3.46 -4.10 3.90
CA LEU A 353 -2.91 -3.88 2.56
C LEU A 353 -1.66 -4.74 2.40
N GLU A 354 -1.59 -5.49 1.32
CA GLU A 354 -0.33 -6.10 0.87
C GLU A 354 0.09 -5.55 -0.48
N VAL A 355 1.41 -5.46 -0.66
CA VAL A 355 2.07 -5.18 -1.95
C VAL A 355 2.96 -6.37 -2.25
N VAL A 356 2.69 -7.08 -3.33
CA VAL A 356 3.35 -8.34 -3.68
C VAL A 356 4.03 -8.31 -5.05
N GLU A 357 4.82 -9.34 -5.33
CA GLU A 357 5.55 -9.61 -6.59
C GLU A 357 6.59 -8.55 -6.97
N VAL A 358 7.00 -7.68 -6.04
CA VAL A 358 8.18 -6.83 -6.27
C VAL A 358 9.45 -7.68 -6.21
N SER A 359 10.12 -7.81 -7.33
CA SER A 359 11.33 -8.64 -7.48
C SER A 359 12.56 -7.81 -7.87
N PRO A 360 13.32 -7.27 -6.88
CA PRO A 360 14.48 -6.42 -7.12
C PRO A 360 15.54 -7.00 -8.07
N PRO A 361 15.79 -8.34 -8.15
CA PRO A 361 16.74 -8.88 -9.09
C PRO A 361 16.42 -8.62 -10.57
N TYR A 362 15.15 -8.36 -10.90
CA TYR A 362 14.73 -8.02 -12.26
C TYR A 362 14.39 -6.55 -12.42
N ASP A 363 14.45 -5.78 -11.35
CA ASP A 363 14.11 -4.37 -11.38
C ASP A 363 15.23 -3.51 -11.99
N THR A 364 14.84 -2.45 -12.68
CA THR A 364 15.76 -1.49 -13.27
C THR A 364 15.64 -0.17 -12.53
N SER A 365 16.72 0.26 -11.89
CA SER A 365 16.74 1.52 -11.13
C SER A 365 15.66 1.61 -10.04
N ASP A 366 15.29 0.50 -9.45
CA ASP A 366 14.29 0.38 -8.39
C ASP A 366 12.89 0.90 -8.79
N ILE A 367 12.56 0.96 -10.08
CA ILE A 367 11.31 1.57 -10.56
C ILE A 367 10.07 0.80 -10.10
N THR A 368 10.14 -0.52 -10.07
CA THR A 368 9.06 -1.38 -9.56
C THR A 368 8.92 -1.25 -8.05
N ALA A 369 10.03 -1.29 -7.32
CA ALA A 369 10.04 -1.08 -5.88
C ALA A 369 9.51 0.31 -5.50
N LEU A 370 9.85 1.35 -6.28
CA LEU A 370 9.34 2.72 -6.12
C LEU A 370 7.81 2.77 -6.30
N PHE A 371 7.28 2.01 -7.27
CA PHE A 371 5.85 1.91 -7.43
C PHE A 371 5.20 1.21 -6.23
N GLY A 372 5.81 0.16 -5.68
CA GLY A 372 5.37 -0.48 -4.45
C GLY A 372 5.28 0.50 -3.26
N VAL A 373 6.26 1.40 -3.12
CA VAL A 373 6.16 2.50 -2.14
C VAL A 373 4.94 3.37 -2.41
N ARG A 374 4.74 3.74 -3.69
CA ARG A 374 3.64 4.62 -4.08
C ARG A 374 2.28 4.02 -3.77
N VAL A 375 2.10 2.72 -3.93
CA VAL A 375 0.88 1.99 -3.55
C VAL A 375 0.56 2.20 -2.07
N VAL A 376 1.54 2.00 -1.20
CA VAL A 376 1.34 2.16 0.25
C VAL A 376 0.97 3.60 0.61
N VAL A 377 1.74 4.58 0.15
CA VAL A 377 1.49 5.99 0.52
C VAL A 377 0.20 6.53 -0.10
N GLU A 378 -0.20 6.06 -1.28
CA GLU A 378 -1.47 6.43 -1.89
C GLU A 378 -2.66 5.90 -1.09
N ALA A 379 -2.63 4.64 -0.67
CA ALA A 379 -3.67 4.03 0.15
C ALA A 379 -3.79 4.74 1.51
N LEU A 380 -2.66 4.94 2.21
CA LEU A 380 -2.64 5.66 3.49
C LEU A 380 -3.13 7.10 3.32
N GLY A 381 -2.63 7.81 2.32
CA GLY A 381 -3.01 9.19 2.03
C GLY A 381 -4.49 9.35 1.70
N SER A 382 -5.05 8.44 0.91
CA SER A 382 -6.47 8.45 0.59
C SER A 382 -7.33 8.23 1.83
N MET A 383 -7.00 7.24 2.68
CA MET A 383 -7.73 7.01 3.93
C MET A 383 -7.67 8.19 4.88
N VAL A 384 -6.49 8.82 5.03
CA VAL A 384 -6.32 10.02 5.87
C VAL A 384 -7.14 11.18 5.32
N ALA A 385 -7.08 11.44 4.00
CA ALA A 385 -7.86 12.52 3.37
C ALA A 385 -9.37 12.38 3.57
N HIS A 386 -9.87 11.15 3.70
CA HIS A 386 -11.29 10.84 3.92
C HIS A 386 -11.64 10.61 5.40
N GLY A 387 -10.71 10.79 6.35
CA GLY A 387 -10.93 10.64 7.78
C GLY A 387 -11.14 9.20 8.24
N ASN A 388 -10.63 8.23 7.48
CA ASN A 388 -10.77 6.80 7.76
C ASN A 388 -9.50 6.14 8.31
N LEU A 389 -8.43 6.89 8.52
CA LEU A 389 -7.21 6.50 9.21
C LEU A 389 -6.70 7.68 10.03
N GLY A 390 -5.87 7.42 11.04
CA GLY A 390 -5.16 8.48 11.75
C GLY A 390 -5.71 8.89 13.09
N LYS A 391 -6.67 8.31 13.67
CA LYS A 391 -7.05 8.43 15.11
C LYS A 391 -8.05 7.35 15.52
N HIS A 392 -8.51 6.55 14.61
CA HIS A 392 -9.62 5.65 14.89
C HIS A 392 -9.64 4.50 13.90
N LYS A 393 -9.83 3.32 14.32
CA LYS A 393 -10.57 2.27 13.66
C LYS A 393 -9.79 1.01 13.44
N SER A 394 -9.69 0.34 14.53
CA SER A 394 -9.52 -1.11 14.46
C SER A 394 -10.86 -1.78 14.18
N ILE A 395 -10.88 -2.74 13.26
CA ILE A 395 -11.98 -3.70 13.11
C ILE A 395 -11.86 -4.85 14.11
N ILE A 396 -10.83 -4.82 14.94
CA ILE A 396 -10.40 -5.93 15.79
C ILE A 396 -11.33 -6.06 16.98
N ASP A 397 -11.82 -7.26 17.24
CA ASP A 397 -12.68 -7.62 18.37
C ASP A 397 -12.09 -8.73 19.26
N LYS A 398 -10.95 -9.31 18.86
CA LYS A 398 -10.29 -10.38 19.61
C LYS A 398 -8.82 -10.08 19.82
N PRO A 399 -8.37 -9.75 21.04
CA PRO A 399 -6.95 -9.63 21.34
C PRO A 399 -6.26 -10.99 21.23
N VAL A 400 -5.09 -11.03 20.60
CA VAL A 400 -4.21 -12.19 20.59
C VAL A 400 -3.34 -12.14 21.84
N SER A 401 -3.38 -13.22 22.65
CA SER A 401 -2.43 -13.41 23.75
C SER A 401 -1.20 -14.15 23.23
N PHE A 402 -0.03 -13.58 23.44
CA PHE A 402 1.27 -14.22 23.18
C PHE A 402 1.81 -14.91 24.41
#